data_36c861904160793589c6fd578d05abf7
#
_entry.id   36c861904160793589c6fd578d05abf7
#
_cell.length_a   1.000
_cell.length_b   1.000
_cell.length_c   1.000
_cell.angle_alpha   90.00
_cell.angle_beta   90.00
_cell.angle_gamma   90.00
#
_symmetry.space_group_name_H-M   'P 1'
#
loop_
_entity.id
_entity.type
_entity.pdbx_description
1 polymer ?
#
loop_
_entity_poly.entity_id
_entity_poly.type
_entity_poly.pdbx_seq_one_letter_code
_entity_poly.pdbx_strand_id
1 'polypeptide(L)'
;ADIGSRLGVQEDAEFLLESAVDLDPDNVQLRLDYIQVLRKRQKFAAALEQAGVLMARDPDNPLFQSHFAIESMQAGDYETALDHFERVLQKIPSDPATLVSRGHALKTYGRTEEAISSYKAATDVAPGQGDAWYGLANLKTYTFGDDELARMQAQFAALDIDHMSRIHIAFALGKAHEDRGDHDAAFLAYAQGNALKHQTVRYTTDQMHAEFDAQKAICTADLFEAQAGKGCPAPDPIFILGLPRAGSTLIEQILASHPDVDGTLELPNILSLAHRLRGRKQLTDRERYPRI
;
A
#
# COMPACT_ATOMS: atom_id res chain seq x y z
N ALA A 1 -5.03 8.61 -19.31
CA ALA A 1 -4.42 8.17 -18.05
C ALA A 1 -5.46 7.54 -17.11
N ASP A 2 -6.54 8.21 -16.81
CA ASP A 2 -7.60 7.69 -15.91
C ASP A 2 -8.23 6.38 -16.44
N ILE A 3 -8.48 6.29 -17.74
CA ILE A 3 -9.00 5.06 -18.39
C ILE A 3 -7.99 3.91 -18.27
N GLY A 4 -6.70 4.15 -18.49
CA GLY A 4 -5.65 3.14 -18.33
C GLY A 4 -5.53 2.65 -16.90
N SER A 5 -5.62 3.54 -15.93
CA SER A 5 -5.62 3.20 -14.50
C SER A 5 -6.83 2.33 -14.11
N ARG A 6 -8.02 2.64 -14.64
CA ARG A 6 -9.25 1.86 -14.40
C ARG A 6 -9.26 0.51 -15.10
N LEU A 7 -8.63 0.40 -16.27
CA LEU A 7 -8.52 -0.84 -17.03
C LEU A 7 -7.35 -1.73 -16.59
N GLY A 8 -6.54 -1.28 -15.63
CA GLY A 8 -5.38 -2.02 -15.12
C GLY A 8 -4.16 -2.02 -16.05
N VAL A 9 -4.14 -1.13 -17.06
CA VAL A 9 -3.01 -0.97 -18.00
C VAL A 9 -2.07 0.11 -17.47
N GLN A 10 -1.39 -0.19 -16.37
CA GLN A 10 -0.54 0.77 -15.66
C GLN A 10 0.68 1.22 -16.48
N GLU A 11 1.22 0.36 -17.36
CA GLU A 11 2.37 0.70 -18.21
C GLU A 11 2.03 1.72 -19.26
N ASP A 12 0.89 1.54 -19.94
CA ASP A 12 0.45 2.50 -20.94
C ASP A 12 0.09 3.84 -20.29
N ALA A 13 -0.50 3.80 -19.08
CA ALA A 13 -0.80 5.02 -18.32
C ALA A 13 0.48 5.77 -17.92
N GLU A 14 1.52 5.06 -17.50
CA GLU A 14 2.82 5.66 -17.18
C GLU A 14 3.43 6.31 -18.42
N PHE A 15 3.55 5.56 -19.52
CA PHE A 15 4.14 6.07 -20.76
C PHE A 15 3.42 7.34 -21.29
N LEU A 16 2.07 7.31 -21.24
CA LEU A 16 1.27 8.45 -21.68
C LEU A 16 1.44 9.67 -20.77
N LEU A 17 1.51 9.46 -19.45
CA LEU A 17 1.70 10.55 -18.49
C LEU A 17 3.12 11.10 -18.52
N GLU A 18 4.13 10.25 -18.66
CA GLU A 18 5.51 10.68 -18.88
C GLU A 18 5.61 11.60 -20.09
N SER A 19 5.08 11.14 -21.26
CA SER A 19 5.05 11.95 -22.48
C SER A 19 4.24 13.24 -22.31
N ALA A 20 3.13 13.21 -21.57
CA ALA A 20 2.31 14.39 -21.33
C ALA A 20 3.01 15.41 -20.42
N VAL A 21 3.74 14.95 -19.40
CA VAL A 21 4.54 15.82 -18.53
C VAL A 21 5.72 16.44 -19.28
N ASP A 22 6.32 15.72 -20.24
CA ASP A 22 7.39 16.25 -21.10
C ASP A 22 6.88 17.34 -22.06
N LEU A 23 5.66 17.17 -22.58
CA LEU A 23 5.03 18.13 -23.48
C LEU A 23 4.49 19.39 -22.76
N ASP A 24 4.02 19.23 -21.53
CA ASP A 24 3.47 20.32 -20.70
C ASP A 24 4.03 20.22 -19.28
N PRO A 25 5.32 20.59 -19.09
CA PRO A 25 6.02 20.42 -17.79
C PRO A 25 5.45 21.28 -16.67
N ASP A 26 4.71 22.33 -17.03
CA ASP A 26 4.09 23.25 -16.07
C ASP A 26 2.74 22.77 -15.54
N ASN A 27 2.18 21.72 -16.10
CA ASN A 27 0.89 21.20 -15.70
C ASN A 27 0.99 20.37 -14.42
N VAL A 28 0.60 20.98 -13.32
CA VAL A 28 0.64 20.37 -11.99
C VAL A 28 -0.21 19.10 -11.93
N GLN A 29 -1.40 19.10 -12.52
CA GLN A 29 -2.30 17.96 -12.46
C GLN A 29 -1.74 16.75 -13.20
N LEU A 30 -1.16 16.93 -14.38
CA LEU A 30 -0.51 15.84 -15.11
C LEU A 30 0.64 15.23 -14.30
N ARG A 31 1.44 16.07 -13.63
CA ARG A 31 2.54 15.59 -12.80
C ARG A 31 2.05 14.85 -11.55
N LEU A 32 0.99 15.31 -10.90
CA LEU A 32 0.36 14.59 -9.79
C LEU A 32 -0.21 13.23 -10.23
N ASP A 33 -0.86 13.16 -11.37
CA ASP A 33 -1.35 11.91 -11.95
C ASP A 33 -0.19 10.96 -12.27
N TYR A 34 0.94 11.50 -12.77
CA TYR A 34 2.14 10.72 -13.05
C TYR A 34 2.77 10.16 -11.78
N ILE A 35 2.92 10.97 -10.73
CA ILE A 35 3.36 10.51 -9.39
C ILE A 35 2.48 9.37 -8.90
N GLN A 36 1.17 9.51 -9.03
CA GLN A 36 0.23 8.47 -8.58
C GLN A 36 0.40 7.15 -9.35
N VAL A 37 0.65 7.19 -10.65
CA VAL A 37 0.89 5.98 -11.46
C VAL A 37 2.24 5.36 -11.12
N LEU A 38 3.29 6.15 -10.95
CA LEU A 38 4.61 5.69 -10.52
C LEU A 38 4.52 4.98 -9.15
N ARG A 39 3.79 5.56 -8.19
CA ARG A 39 3.54 4.94 -6.87
C ARG A 39 2.80 3.61 -7.00
N LYS A 40 1.73 3.54 -7.80
CA LYS A 40 0.99 2.29 -8.06
C LYS A 40 1.87 1.21 -8.68
N ARG A 41 2.88 1.61 -9.47
CA ARG A 41 3.88 0.73 -10.05
C ARG A 41 5.09 0.47 -9.14
N GLN A 42 5.05 1.00 -7.92
CA GLN A 42 6.11 0.88 -6.90
C GLN A 42 7.46 1.45 -7.37
N LYS A 43 7.43 2.41 -8.28
CA LYS A 43 8.61 3.17 -8.72
C LYS A 43 8.82 4.37 -7.79
N PHE A 44 9.07 4.09 -6.51
CA PHE A 44 9.08 5.10 -5.46
C PHE A 44 10.14 6.17 -5.66
N ALA A 45 11.34 5.81 -6.12
CA ALA A 45 12.41 6.78 -6.41
C ALA A 45 11.99 7.76 -7.52
N ALA A 46 11.40 7.28 -8.61
CA ALA A 46 10.91 8.13 -9.68
C ALA A 46 9.72 9.01 -9.23
N ALA A 47 8.83 8.47 -8.39
CA ALA A 47 7.74 9.25 -7.82
C ALA A 47 8.25 10.39 -6.94
N LEU A 48 9.26 10.11 -6.10
CA LEU A 48 9.91 11.12 -5.25
C LEU A 48 10.61 12.21 -6.08
N GLU A 49 11.29 11.83 -7.16
CA GLU A 49 11.90 12.80 -8.09
C GLU A 49 10.85 13.75 -8.66
N GLN A 50 9.72 13.24 -9.16
CA GLN A 50 8.63 14.06 -9.68
C GLN A 50 7.97 14.95 -8.62
N ALA A 51 7.84 14.45 -7.39
CA ALA A 51 7.38 15.27 -6.27
C ALA A 51 8.38 16.38 -5.93
N GLY A 52 9.68 16.10 -6.03
CA GLY A 52 10.76 17.08 -5.89
C GLY A 52 10.67 18.25 -6.89
N VAL A 53 10.25 17.96 -8.13
CA VAL A 53 10.02 19.02 -9.14
C VAL A 53 8.89 19.97 -8.71
N LEU A 54 7.80 19.44 -8.15
CA LEU A 54 6.73 20.29 -7.60
C LEU A 54 7.20 21.11 -6.40
N MET A 55 7.95 20.50 -5.50
CA MET A 55 8.55 21.18 -4.35
C MET A 55 9.51 22.29 -4.74
N ALA A 56 10.35 22.09 -5.76
CA ALA A 56 11.27 23.12 -6.26
C ALA A 56 10.52 24.31 -6.86
N ARG A 57 9.34 24.10 -7.41
CA ARG A 57 8.51 25.15 -8.03
C ARG A 57 7.84 26.06 -7.00
N ASP A 58 7.31 25.49 -5.92
CA ASP A 58 6.67 26.22 -4.83
C ASP A 58 6.88 25.45 -3.49
N PRO A 59 8.01 25.70 -2.82
CA PRO A 59 8.38 25.01 -1.58
C PRO A 59 7.40 25.22 -0.43
N ASP A 60 6.61 26.29 -0.52
CA ASP A 60 5.66 26.66 0.53
C ASP A 60 4.25 26.11 0.30
N ASN A 61 4.00 25.47 -0.82
CA ASN A 61 2.69 24.93 -1.17
C ASN A 61 2.36 23.68 -0.33
N PRO A 62 1.30 23.69 0.50
CA PRO A 62 0.98 22.53 1.35
C PRO A 62 0.69 21.26 0.56
N LEU A 63 0.08 21.36 -0.63
CA LEU A 63 -0.18 20.23 -1.50
C LEU A 63 1.12 19.57 -1.98
N PHE A 64 2.10 20.37 -2.40
CA PHE A 64 3.39 19.87 -2.87
C PHE A 64 4.21 19.27 -1.72
N GLN A 65 4.19 19.92 -0.55
CA GLN A 65 4.81 19.39 0.66
C GLN A 65 4.18 18.03 1.07
N SER A 66 2.86 17.92 1.02
CA SER A 66 2.16 16.66 1.35
C SER A 66 2.54 15.53 0.38
N HIS A 67 2.55 15.79 -0.92
CA HIS A 67 2.98 14.80 -1.91
C HIS A 67 4.44 14.39 -1.73
N PHE A 68 5.34 15.36 -1.53
CA PHE A 68 6.75 15.09 -1.31
C PHE A 68 6.97 14.25 -0.04
N ALA A 69 6.26 14.58 1.05
CA ALA A 69 6.30 13.81 2.29
C ALA A 69 5.81 12.36 2.11
N ILE A 70 4.73 12.16 1.36
CA ILE A 70 4.20 10.83 1.06
C ILE A 70 5.22 10.01 0.25
N GLU A 71 5.84 10.60 -0.78
CA GLU A 71 6.82 9.89 -1.60
C GLU A 71 8.12 9.63 -0.84
N SER A 72 8.57 10.57 0.02
CA SER A 72 9.71 10.34 0.93
C SER A 72 9.45 9.16 1.87
N MET A 73 8.25 9.09 2.46
CA MET A 73 7.84 7.96 3.30
C MET A 73 7.85 6.64 2.53
N GLN A 74 7.35 6.61 1.29
CA GLN A 74 7.35 5.42 0.43
C GLN A 74 8.77 5.00 0.00
N ALA A 75 9.68 5.96 -0.12
CA ALA A 75 11.10 5.71 -0.39
C ALA A 75 11.90 5.30 0.87
N GLY A 76 11.27 5.31 2.06
CA GLY A 76 11.90 4.93 3.33
C GLY A 76 12.54 6.09 4.10
N ASP A 77 12.49 7.31 3.58
CA ASP A 77 12.98 8.52 4.27
C ASP A 77 11.89 9.10 5.17
N TYR A 78 11.75 8.49 6.36
CA TYR A 78 10.72 8.88 7.31
C TYR A 78 11.00 10.22 8.00
N GLU A 79 12.26 10.61 8.16
CA GLU A 79 12.62 11.88 8.80
C GLU A 79 12.19 13.04 7.92
N THR A 80 12.59 13.04 6.65
CA THR A 80 12.15 14.04 5.67
C THR A 80 10.62 14.07 5.53
N ALA A 81 9.98 12.91 5.51
CA ALA A 81 8.52 12.83 5.43
C ALA A 81 7.84 13.51 6.62
N LEU A 82 8.30 13.22 7.84
CA LEU A 82 7.76 13.81 9.08
C LEU A 82 7.95 15.32 9.14
N ASP A 83 9.11 15.83 8.73
CA ASP A 83 9.39 17.28 8.64
C ASP A 83 8.39 17.98 7.72
N HIS A 84 8.13 17.41 6.55
CA HIS A 84 7.19 18.00 5.60
C HIS A 84 5.73 17.87 6.05
N PHE A 85 5.31 16.76 6.66
CA PHE A 85 3.98 16.67 7.27
C PHE A 85 3.79 17.71 8.38
N GLU A 86 4.81 17.95 9.20
CA GLU A 86 4.75 18.99 10.23
C GLU A 86 4.55 20.39 9.64
N ARG A 87 5.27 20.72 8.56
CA ARG A 87 5.09 22.01 7.85
C ARG A 87 3.70 22.17 7.27
N VAL A 88 3.12 21.09 6.71
CA VAL A 88 1.72 21.10 6.25
C VAL A 88 0.78 21.38 7.41
N LEU A 89 0.94 20.68 8.54
CA LEU A 89 0.09 20.83 9.72
C LEU A 89 0.25 22.18 10.42
N GLN A 90 1.41 22.85 10.31
CA GLN A 90 1.56 24.24 10.76
C GLN A 90 0.67 25.20 9.97
N LYS A 91 0.44 24.95 8.68
CA LYS A 91 -0.43 25.76 7.82
C LYS A 91 -1.89 25.34 7.89
N ILE A 92 -2.13 24.02 7.95
CA ILE A 92 -3.47 23.43 7.98
C ILE A 92 -3.53 22.40 9.13
N PRO A 93 -3.67 22.85 10.38
CA PRO A 93 -3.61 21.98 11.56
C PRO A 93 -4.65 20.85 11.59
N SER A 94 -5.77 21.06 10.87
CA SER A 94 -6.92 20.14 10.84
C SER A 94 -7.00 19.36 9.53
N ASP A 95 -5.89 19.17 8.79
CA ASP A 95 -5.93 18.34 7.59
C ASP A 95 -5.91 16.84 7.95
N PRO A 96 -7.05 16.13 7.87
CA PRO A 96 -7.15 14.77 8.35
C PRO A 96 -6.30 13.80 7.52
N ALA A 97 -6.09 14.06 6.22
CA ALA A 97 -5.29 13.21 5.36
C ALA A 97 -3.80 13.28 5.76
N THR A 98 -3.30 14.48 6.05
CA THR A 98 -1.92 14.65 6.54
C THR A 98 -1.74 14.06 7.93
N LEU A 99 -2.71 14.21 8.83
CA LEU A 99 -2.68 13.60 10.17
C LEU A 99 -2.59 12.07 10.06
N VAL A 100 -3.38 11.43 9.20
CA VAL A 100 -3.31 9.97 8.96
C VAL A 100 -1.97 9.57 8.38
N SER A 101 -1.49 10.26 7.35
CA SER A 101 -0.20 9.96 6.70
C SER A 101 0.97 10.11 7.68
N ARG A 102 0.95 11.17 8.50
CA ARG A 102 1.92 11.37 9.58
C ARG A 102 1.86 10.22 10.60
N GLY A 103 0.66 9.76 10.97
CA GLY A 103 0.46 8.61 11.84
C GLY A 103 1.10 7.34 11.27
N HIS A 104 0.94 7.09 9.97
CA HIS A 104 1.58 5.96 9.30
C HIS A 104 3.12 6.05 9.30
N ALA A 105 3.66 7.23 9.00
CA ALA A 105 5.10 7.46 9.04
C ALA A 105 5.66 7.25 10.45
N LEU A 106 5.05 7.84 11.47
CA LEU A 106 5.44 7.70 12.88
C LEU A 106 5.38 6.26 13.36
N LYS A 107 4.31 5.52 13.01
CA LYS A 107 4.17 4.10 13.34
C LYS A 107 5.32 3.28 12.76
N THR A 108 5.62 3.46 11.49
CA THR A 108 6.68 2.70 10.80
C THR A 108 8.07 3.09 11.32
N TYR A 109 8.26 4.35 11.66
CA TYR A 109 9.51 4.86 12.26
C TYR A 109 9.68 4.48 13.74
N GLY A 110 8.67 3.81 14.36
CA GLY A 110 8.73 3.34 15.74
C GLY A 110 8.27 4.34 16.82
N ARG A 111 7.76 5.52 16.42
CA ARG A 111 7.26 6.57 17.34
C ARG A 111 5.77 6.35 17.65
N THR A 112 5.46 5.25 18.34
CA THR A 112 4.08 4.74 18.51
C THR A 112 3.16 5.73 19.21
N GLU A 113 3.58 6.39 20.29
CA GLU A 113 2.73 7.33 21.05
C GLU A 113 2.34 8.56 20.22
N GLU A 114 3.26 9.03 19.40
CA GLU A 114 2.98 10.14 18.50
C GLU A 114 2.09 9.72 17.32
N ALA A 115 2.22 8.47 16.86
CA ALA A 115 1.30 7.90 15.88
C ALA A 115 -0.13 7.84 16.43
N ILE A 116 -0.31 7.38 17.67
CA ILE A 116 -1.60 7.38 18.36
C ILE A 116 -2.18 8.80 18.41
N SER A 117 -1.37 9.77 18.84
CA SER A 117 -1.80 11.17 18.93
C SER A 117 -2.25 11.71 17.57
N SER A 118 -1.52 11.38 16.50
CA SER A 118 -1.82 11.82 15.15
C SER A 118 -3.12 11.21 14.61
N TYR A 119 -3.32 9.90 14.79
CA TYR A 119 -4.57 9.24 14.40
C TYR A 119 -5.79 9.72 15.20
N LYS A 120 -5.63 9.95 16.53
CA LYS A 120 -6.70 10.51 17.36
C LYS A 120 -7.10 11.90 16.87
N ALA A 121 -6.13 12.77 16.62
CA ALA A 121 -6.40 14.09 16.04
C ALA A 121 -7.18 13.98 14.71
N ALA A 122 -6.82 13.00 13.85
CA ALA A 122 -7.56 12.76 12.61
C ALA A 122 -8.99 12.30 12.86
N THR A 123 -9.24 11.42 13.83
CA THR A 123 -10.61 10.97 14.18
C THR A 123 -11.45 12.09 14.79
N ASP A 124 -10.84 13.05 15.47
CA ASP A 124 -11.54 14.21 16.06
C ASP A 124 -11.97 15.20 14.98
N VAL A 125 -11.12 15.44 13.99
CA VAL A 125 -11.41 16.34 12.87
C VAL A 125 -12.40 15.72 11.88
N ALA A 126 -12.20 14.44 11.53
CA ALA A 126 -13.00 13.74 10.52
C ALA A 126 -13.40 12.34 11.03
N PRO A 127 -14.42 12.24 11.89
CA PRO A 127 -14.83 10.95 12.49
C PRO A 127 -15.23 9.88 11.47
N GLY A 128 -15.70 10.29 10.29
CA GLY A 128 -16.06 9.40 9.18
C GLY A 128 -14.87 8.85 8.39
N GLN A 129 -13.64 9.36 8.61
CA GLN A 129 -12.44 8.88 7.93
C GLN A 129 -11.95 7.57 8.56
N GLY A 130 -12.31 6.45 7.92
CA GLY A 130 -12.02 5.11 8.45
C GLY A 130 -10.55 4.77 8.61
N ASP A 131 -9.66 5.37 7.78
CA ASP A 131 -8.22 5.11 7.82
C ASP A 131 -7.59 5.44 9.18
N ALA A 132 -8.05 6.49 9.86
CA ALA A 132 -7.57 6.88 11.18
C ALA A 132 -7.94 5.82 12.24
N TRP A 133 -9.20 5.36 12.25
CA TRP A 133 -9.67 4.30 13.14
C TRP A 133 -8.94 2.98 12.89
N TYR A 134 -8.76 2.63 11.62
CA TYR A 134 -8.01 1.44 11.24
C TYR A 134 -6.52 1.55 11.59
N GLY A 135 -5.95 2.76 11.46
CA GLY A 135 -4.59 3.06 11.90
C GLY A 135 -4.38 2.75 13.39
N LEU A 136 -5.30 3.22 14.26
CA LEU A 136 -5.32 2.91 15.70
C LEU A 136 -5.51 1.41 15.96
N ALA A 137 -6.45 0.75 15.29
CA ALA A 137 -6.71 -0.67 15.43
C ALA A 137 -5.49 -1.55 15.07
N ASN A 138 -4.68 -1.10 14.11
CA ASN A 138 -3.44 -1.79 13.71
C ASN A 138 -2.25 -1.56 14.66
N LEU A 139 -2.38 -0.67 15.63
CA LEU A 139 -1.43 -0.56 16.73
C LEU A 139 -1.81 -1.60 17.79
N LYS A 140 -1.13 -2.73 17.81
CA LYS A 140 -1.48 -3.89 18.64
C LYS A 140 -1.59 -3.57 20.14
N THR A 141 -0.94 -2.51 20.60
CA THR A 141 -0.92 -2.03 21.99
C THR A 141 -2.02 -1.03 22.30
N TYR A 142 -2.76 -0.55 21.29
CA TYR A 142 -3.84 0.42 21.49
C TYR A 142 -5.15 -0.28 21.82
N THR A 143 -5.82 0.16 22.86
CA THR A 143 -7.16 -0.30 23.27
C THR A 143 -8.15 0.87 23.21
N PHE A 144 -9.26 0.68 22.50
CA PHE A 144 -10.30 1.70 22.34
C PHE A 144 -11.12 1.90 23.62
N GLY A 145 -11.35 3.16 23.99
CA GLY A 145 -12.27 3.54 25.05
C GLY A 145 -13.74 3.43 24.64
N ASP A 146 -14.65 3.57 25.63
CA ASP A 146 -16.10 3.45 25.37
C ASP A 146 -16.62 4.56 24.44
N ASP A 147 -16.13 5.79 24.61
CA ASP A 147 -16.50 6.92 23.74
C ASP A 147 -16.04 6.70 22.31
N GLU A 148 -14.84 6.14 22.11
CA GLU A 148 -14.32 5.83 20.77
C GLU A 148 -15.14 4.71 20.11
N LEU A 149 -15.51 3.68 20.87
CA LEU A 149 -16.39 2.61 20.39
C LEU A 149 -17.74 3.18 19.95
N ALA A 150 -18.36 4.01 20.77
CA ALA A 150 -19.65 4.64 20.44
C ALA A 150 -19.55 5.52 19.19
N ARG A 151 -18.47 6.29 19.04
CA ARG A 151 -18.19 7.11 17.85
C ARG A 151 -18.04 6.25 16.59
N MET A 152 -17.26 5.16 16.66
CA MET A 152 -17.12 4.23 15.53
C MET A 152 -18.44 3.59 15.14
N GLN A 153 -19.27 3.16 16.10
CA GLN A 153 -20.60 2.61 15.86
C GLN A 153 -21.51 3.60 15.16
N ALA A 154 -21.52 4.86 15.61
CA ALA A 154 -22.30 5.93 15.00
C ALA A 154 -21.84 6.19 13.54
N GLN A 155 -20.54 6.23 13.28
CA GLN A 155 -20.01 6.42 11.94
C GLN A 155 -20.28 5.22 11.04
N PHE A 156 -20.18 4.00 11.55
CA PHE A 156 -20.49 2.81 10.77
C PHE A 156 -21.94 2.77 10.29
N ALA A 157 -22.87 3.29 11.11
CA ALA A 157 -24.31 3.39 10.80
C ALA A 157 -24.64 4.60 9.89
N ALA A 158 -23.76 5.59 9.74
CA ALA A 158 -24.01 6.79 8.96
C ALA A 158 -24.19 6.46 7.46
N LEU A 159 -25.11 7.15 6.76
CA LEU A 159 -25.42 6.87 5.36
C LEU A 159 -24.42 7.50 4.38
N ASP A 160 -23.76 8.57 4.77
CA ASP A 160 -22.88 9.41 3.96
C ASP A 160 -21.40 9.03 4.03
N ILE A 161 -21.07 7.96 4.76
CA ILE A 161 -19.70 7.46 4.83
C ILE A 161 -19.32 6.71 3.56
N ASP A 162 -18.10 6.94 3.05
CA ASP A 162 -17.60 6.22 1.89
C ASP A 162 -17.36 4.72 2.17
N HIS A 163 -17.35 3.92 1.11
CA HIS A 163 -17.30 2.46 1.22
C HIS A 163 -16.03 1.94 1.90
N MET A 164 -14.87 2.54 1.61
CA MET A 164 -13.61 2.11 2.22
C MET A 164 -13.52 2.49 3.69
N SER A 165 -13.95 3.69 4.05
CA SER A 165 -14.05 4.11 5.45
C SER A 165 -14.97 3.20 6.25
N ARG A 166 -16.09 2.77 5.67
CA ARG A 166 -16.99 1.80 6.32
C ARG A 166 -16.31 0.46 6.57
N ILE A 167 -15.54 -0.04 5.60
CA ILE A 167 -14.74 -1.27 5.77
C ILE A 167 -13.73 -1.10 6.92
N HIS A 168 -12.99 -0.01 6.93
CA HIS A 168 -11.97 0.26 7.93
C HIS A 168 -12.55 0.37 9.34
N ILE A 169 -13.69 1.06 9.48
CA ILE A 169 -14.38 1.17 10.77
C ILE A 169 -14.92 -0.20 11.23
N ALA A 170 -15.43 -1.04 10.32
CA ALA A 170 -15.88 -2.38 10.68
C ALA A 170 -14.73 -3.22 11.28
N PHE A 171 -13.53 -3.17 10.69
CA PHE A 171 -12.37 -3.85 11.24
C PHE A 171 -11.90 -3.25 12.56
N ALA A 172 -11.96 -1.93 12.72
CA ALA A 172 -11.63 -1.27 13.99
C ALA A 172 -12.63 -1.64 15.11
N LEU A 173 -13.93 -1.72 14.79
CA LEU A 173 -14.96 -2.23 15.70
C LEU A 173 -14.71 -3.68 16.09
N GLY A 174 -14.34 -4.54 15.13
CA GLY A 174 -13.97 -5.93 15.40
C GLY A 174 -12.86 -6.02 16.44
N LYS A 175 -11.78 -5.25 16.24
CA LYS A 175 -10.65 -5.18 17.20
C LYS A 175 -11.09 -4.64 18.58
N ALA A 176 -11.92 -3.59 18.60
CA ALA A 176 -12.41 -2.99 19.85
C ALA A 176 -13.26 -3.95 20.67
N HIS A 177 -14.10 -4.77 20.03
CA HIS A 177 -14.88 -5.80 20.69
C HIS A 177 -14.02 -6.99 21.13
N GLU A 178 -13.06 -7.41 20.31
CA GLU A 178 -12.11 -8.48 20.64
C GLU A 178 -11.29 -8.14 21.89
N ASP A 179 -10.76 -6.92 22.01
CA ASP A 179 -10.01 -6.46 23.17
C ASP A 179 -10.83 -6.47 24.48
N ARG A 180 -12.15 -6.37 24.37
CA ARG A 180 -13.11 -6.45 25.48
C ARG A 180 -13.56 -7.87 25.80
N GLY A 181 -13.14 -8.86 25.02
CA GLY A 181 -13.57 -10.24 25.15
C GLY A 181 -14.99 -10.50 24.63
N ASP A 182 -15.60 -9.54 23.94
CA ASP A 182 -16.91 -9.71 23.27
C ASP A 182 -16.69 -10.32 21.88
N HIS A 183 -16.43 -11.63 21.87
CA HIS A 183 -16.04 -12.35 20.67
C HIS A 183 -17.17 -12.46 19.63
N ASP A 184 -18.43 -12.48 20.09
CA ASP A 184 -19.59 -12.54 19.20
C ASP A 184 -19.75 -11.22 18.43
N ALA A 185 -19.68 -10.09 19.11
CA ALA A 185 -19.71 -8.77 18.46
C ALA A 185 -18.48 -8.54 17.58
N ALA A 186 -17.29 -8.99 18.02
CA ALA A 186 -16.07 -8.92 17.21
C ALA A 186 -16.23 -9.70 15.90
N PHE A 187 -16.71 -10.94 15.98
CA PHE A 187 -16.94 -11.77 14.77
C PHE A 187 -17.93 -11.13 13.81
N LEU A 188 -19.03 -10.58 14.32
CA LEU A 188 -20.02 -9.90 13.48
C LEU A 188 -19.42 -8.68 12.76
N ALA A 189 -18.65 -7.85 13.46
CA ALA A 189 -17.99 -6.68 12.89
C ALA A 189 -16.97 -7.08 11.81
N TYR A 190 -16.12 -8.08 12.06
CA TYR A 190 -15.18 -8.62 11.08
C TYR A 190 -15.91 -9.24 9.88
N ALA A 191 -16.99 -9.98 10.09
CA ALA A 191 -17.79 -10.56 9.01
C ALA A 191 -18.40 -9.48 8.11
N GLN A 192 -18.92 -8.39 8.68
CA GLN A 192 -19.44 -7.25 7.94
C GLN A 192 -18.33 -6.55 7.14
N GLY A 193 -17.19 -6.27 7.76
CA GLY A 193 -16.03 -5.69 7.10
C GLY A 193 -15.54 -6.54 5.92
N ASN A 194 -15.45 -7.85 6.09
CA ASN A 194 -15.08 -8.79 5.04
C ASN A 194 -16.12 -8.84 3.92
N ALA A 195 -17.42 -8.85 4.23
CA ALA A 195 -18.49 -8.85 3.24
C ALA A 195 -18.46 -7.57 2.38
N LEU A 196 -18.25 -6.42 3.00
CA LEU A 196 -18.05 -5.15 2.28
C LEU A 196 -16.78 -5.17 1.42
N LYS A 197 -15.66 -5.66 1.95
CA LYS A 197 -14.40 -5.77 1.20
C LYS A 197 -14.54 -6.71 0.02
N HIS A 198 -15.22 -7.82 0.17
CA HIS A 198 -15.44 -8.81 -0.89
C HIS A 198 -16.12 -8.19 -2.13
N GLN A 199 -17.00 -7.19 -1.94
CA GLN A 199 -17.65 -6.49 -3.06
C GLN A 199 -16.65 -5.70 -3.93
N THR A 200 -15.48 -5.37 -3.41
CA THR A 200 -14.44 -4.62 -4.13
C THR A 200 -13.37 -5.50 -4.76
N VAL A 201 -13.34 -6.79 -4.43
CA VAL A 201 -12.29 -7.73 -4.84
C VAL A 201 -12.79 -8.58 -6.02
N ARG A 202 -12.01 -8.63 -7.09
CA ARG A 202 -12.27 -9.50 -8.27
C ARG A 202 -11.60 -10.87 -8.09
N TYR A 203 -11.83 -11.51 -6.95
CA TYR A 203 -11.29 -12.82 -6.66
C TYR A 203 -12.33 -13.90 -6.95
N THR A 204 -11.91 -14.95 -7.65
CA THR A 204 -12.68 -16.19 -7.76
C THR A 204 -11.78 -17.39 -7.52
N THR A 205 -12.27 -18.37 -6.77
CA THR A 205 -11.54 -19.61 -6.46
C THR A 205 -11.17 -20.35 -7.74
N ASP A 206 -12.06 -20.37 -8.72
CA ASP A 206 -11.83 -21.05 -10.00
C ASP A 206 -10.67 -20.45 -10.79
N GLN A 207 -10.56 -19.11 -10.79
CA GLN A 207 -9.44 -18.44 -11.43
C GLN A 207 -8.10 -18.77 -10.74
N MET A 208 -8.08 -18.82 -9.42
CA MET A 208 -6.89 -19.19 -8.65
C MET A 208 -6.49 -20.65 -8.90
N HIS A 209 -7.46 -21.57 -8.91
CA HIS A 209 -7.19 -22.99 -9.24
C HIS A 209 -6.63 -23.13 -10.64
N ALA A 210 -7.22 -22.45 -11.64
CA ALA A 210 -6.72 -22.48 -13.01
C ALA A 210 -5.27 -21.93 -13.13
N GLU A 211 -4.93 -20.91 -12.37
CA GLU A 211 -3.54 -20.38 -12.30
C GLU A 211 -2.58 -21.39 -11.68
N PHE A 212 -2.96 -22.04 -10.58
CA PHE A 212 -2.13 -23.09 -9.97
C PHE A 212 -1.97 -24.31 -10.87
N ASP A 213 -3.01 -24.75 -11.53
CA ASP A 213 -2.94 -25.89 -12.44
C ASP A 213 -2.06 -25.56 -13.66
N ALA A 214 -2.14 -24.34 -14.19
CA ALA A 214 -1.25 -23.88 -15.24
C ALA A 214 0.23 -23.86 -14.80
N GLN A 215 0.52 -23.42 -13.58
CA GLN A 215 1.89 -23.45 -13.03
C GLN A 215 2.39 -24.88 -12.84
N LYS A 216 1.59 -25.78 -12.25
CA LYS A 216 1.95 -27.19 -12.08
C LYS A 216 2.23 -27.88 -13.40
N ALA A 217 1.42 -27.59 -14.44
CA ALA A 217 1.58 -28.20 -15.75
C ALA A 217 2.89 -27.79 -16.47
N ILE A 218 3.46 -26.63 -16.12
CA ILE A 218 4.65 -26.07 -16.79
C ILE A 218 5.91 -26.21 -15.95
N CYS A 219 5.82 -26.00 -14.63
CA CYS A 219 6.96 -26.10 -13.71
C CYS A 219 7.32 -27.58 -13.45
N THR A 220 7.70 -28.29 -14.49
CA THR A 220 8.11 -29.71 -14.45
C THR A 220 9.62 -29.84 -14.30
N ALA A 221 10.09 -31.02 -13.92
CA ALA A 221 11.54 -31.31 -13.87
C ALA A 221 12.21 -31.03 -15.22
N ASP A 222 11.56 -31.40 -16.33
CA ASP A 222 12.09 -31.19 -17.69
C ASP A 222 12.32 -29.70 -17.98
N LEU A 223 11.45 -28.81 -17.52
CA LEU A 223 11.65 -27.36 -17.66
C LEU A 223 12.93 -26.92 -16.93
N PHE A 224 13.10 -27.34 -15.69
CA PHE A 224 14.29 -26.97 -14.90
C PHE A 224 15.57 -27.53 -15.51
N GLU A 225 15.55 -28.76 -16.01
CA GLU A 225 16.69 -29.35 -16.72
C GLU A 225 17.02 -28.58 -18.01
N ALA A 226 16.01 -28.25 -18.81
CA ALA A 226 16.17 -27.52 -20.08
C ALA A 226 16.66 -26.07 -19.87
N GLN A 227 16.40 -25.48 -18.72
CA GLN A 227 16.83 -24.10 -18.36
C GLN A 227 18.07 -24.08 -17.46
N ALA A 228 18.63 -25.23 -17.09
CA ALA A 228 19.80 -25.29 -16.25
C ALA A 228 20.97 -24.49 -16.85
N GLY A 229 21.59 -23.66 -16.03
CA GLY A 229 22.72 -22.82 -16.43
C GLY A 229 22.37 -21.58 -17.28
N LYS A 230 21.10 -21.33 -17.59
CA LYS A 230 20.69 -20.15 -18.38
C LYS A 230 20.36 -18.92 -17.53
N GLY A 231 20.32 -19.07 -16.21
CA GLY A 231 20.05 -17.98 -15.28
C GLY A 231 21.26 -17.10 -15.01
N CYS A 232 21.09 -16.08 -14.19
CA CYS A 232 22.19 -15.28 -13.68
C CYS A 232 23.07 -16.15 -12.77
N PRO A 233 24.40 -16.21 -13.01
CA PRO A 233 25.30 -17.05 -12.21
C PRO A 233 25.71 -16.43 -10.87
N ALA A 234 25.22 -15.22 -10.53
CA ALA A 234 25.57 -14.55 -9.28
C ALA A 234 25.11 -15.37 -8.08
N PRO A 235 26.00 -15.73 -7.14
CA PRO A 235 25.66 -16.53 -5.97
C PRO A 235 25.08 -15.72 -4.82
N ASP A 236 25.07 -14.38 -4.94
CA ASP A 236 24.81 -13.47 -3.83
C ASP A 236 23.36 -13.40 -3.36
N PRO A 237 22.32 -13.50 -4.22
CA PRO A 237 20.94 -13.36 -3.79
C PRO A 237 20.47 -14.55 -2.92
N ILE A 238 19.95 -14.25 -1.72
CA ILE A 238 19.29 -15.21 -0.84
C ILE A 238 17.78 -14.99 -0.94
N PHE A 239 17.04 -16.00 -1.43
CA PHE A 239 15.58 -15.94 -1.55
C PHE A 239 14.92 -16.62 -0.36
N ILE A 240 14.07 -15.87 0.37
CA ILE A 240 13.25 -16.39 1.44
C ILE A 240 11.84 -16.58 0.89
N LEU A 241 11.38 -17.82 0.86
CA LEU A 241 10.08 -18.22 0.32
C LEU A 241 9.20 -18.78 1.42
N GLY A 242 7.92 -18.46 1.41
CA GLY A 242 6.97 -18.99 2.36
C GLY A 242 5.56 -18.44 2.17
N LEU A 243 4.60 -19.04 2.83
CA LEU A 243 3.25 -18.51 2.92
C LEU A 243 3.24 -17.23 3.79
N PRO A 244 2.28 -16.33 3.59
CA PRO A 244 2.08 -15.22 4.51
C PRO A 244 2.03 -15.70 5.97
N ARG A 245 2.69 -14.99 6.88
CA ARG A 245 2.81 -15.32 8.32
C ARG A 245 3.66 -16.56 8.64
N ALA A 246 4.44 -17.09 7.71
CA ALA A 246 5.35 -18.23 7.94
C ALA A 246 6.66 -17.84 8.66
N GLY A 247 6.87 -16.57 9.00
CA GLY A 247 8.08 -16.11 9.69
C GLY A 247 9.20 -15.64 8.76
N SER A 248 8.90 -15.33 7.51
CA SER A 248 9.87 -14.82 6.52
C SER A 248 10.66 -13.61 7.02
N THR A 249 9.99 -12.62 7.60
CA THR A 249 10.62 -11.45 8.19
C THR A 249 11.59 -11.80 9.33
N LEU A 250 11.24 -12.79 10.18
CA LEU A 250 12.15 -13.23 11.26
C LEU A 250 13.42 -13.86 10.68
N ILE A 251 13.28 -14.70 9.67
CA ILE A 251 14.44 -15.34 9.00
C ILE A 251 15.30 -14.28 8.33
N GLU A 252 14.70 -13.31 7.65
CA GLU A 252 15.40 -12.17 7.05
C GLU A 252 16.22 -11.41 8.10
N GLN A 253 15.62 -11.06 9.23
CA GLN A 253 16.30 -10.35 10.32
C GLN A 253 17.43 -11.16 10.95
N ILE A 254 17.27 -12.49 11.06
CA ILE A 254 18.35 -13.38 11.53
C ILE A 254 19.52 -13.35 10.55
N LEU A 255 19.28 -13.45 9.24
CA LEU A 255 20.32 -13.42 8.22
C LEU A 255 20.97 -12.03 8.15
N ALA A 256 20.20 -10.96 8.18
CA ALA A 256 20.67 -9.59 8.17
C ALA A 256 21.43 -9.16 9.44
N SER A 257 21.42 -9.99 10.49
CA SER A 257 22.32 -9.77 11.64
C SER A 257 23.79 -10.09 11.34
N HIS A 258 24.08 -10.76 10.21
CA HIS A 258 25.45 -11.02 9.76
C HIS A 258 25.99 -9.80 9.02
N PRO A 259 27.25 -9.36 9.28
CA PRO A 259 27.79 -8.13 8.71
C PRO A 259 27.95 -8.13 7.18
N ASP A 260 27.96 -9.30 6.55
CA ASP A 260 28.07 -9.44 5.09
C ASP A 260 26.72 -9.69 4.40
N VAL A 261 25.60 -9.60 5.12
CA VAL A 261 24.26 -9.83 4.58
C VAL A 261 23.38 -8.61 4.78
N ASP A 262 22.97 -8.01 3.68
CA ASP A 262 21.98 -6.94 3.69
C ASP A 262 20.56 -7.53 3.70
N GLY A 263 19.74 -7.12 4.69
CA GLY A 263 18.30 -7.36 4.69
C GLY A 263 17.63 -6.37 3.76
N THR A 264 16.91 -6.89 2.76
CA THR A 264 16.08 -6.06 1.91
C THR A 264 14.66 -5.97 2.46
N LEU A 265 13.81 -5.21 1.82
CA LEU A 265 12.38 -5.21 2.10
C LEU A 265 11.69 -6.32 1.30
N GLU A 266 10.40 -6.55 1.57
CA GLU A 266 9.55 -7.38 0.71
C GLU A 266 9.39 -6.70 -0.67
N LEU A 267 10.39 -6.94 -1.55
CA LEU A 267 10.51 -6.22 -2.81
C LEU A 267 9.55 -6.78 -3.85
N PRO A 268 8.87 -5.92 -4.62
CA PRO A 268 7.88 -6.33 -5.62
C PRO A 268 8.48 -6.85 -6.93
N ASN A 269 9.81 -6.92 -7.04
CA ASN A 269 10.53 -7.13 -8.30
C ASN A 269 10.11 -8.41 -9.01
N ILE A 270 9.99 -9.54 -8.29
CA ILE A 270 9.57 -10.82 -8.87
C ILE A 270 8.10 -10.78 -9.32
N LEU A 271 7.23 -10.22 -8.49
CA LEU A 271 5.81 -10.05 -8.84
C LEU A 271 5.64 -9.08 -10.03
N SER A 272 6.39 -7.98 -10.07
CA SER A 272 6.41 -7.05 -11.20
C SER A 272 6.87 -7.73 -12.48
N LEU A 273 7.93 -8.56 -12.41
CA LEU A 273 8.40 -9.33 -13.55
C LEU A 273 7.34 -10.31 -14.04
N ALA A 274 6.72 -11.08 -13.14
CA ALA A 274 5.64 -12.00 -13.48
C ALA A 274 4.45 -11.27 -14.11
N HIS A 275 4.08 -10.10 -13.61
CA HIS A 275 3.02 -9.26 -14.21
C HIS A 275 3.38 -8.77 -15.60
N ARG A 276 4.62 -8.36 -15.84
CA ARG A 276 5.10 -7.96 -17.16
C ARG A 276 5.09 -9.11 -18.15
N LEU A 277 5.48 -10.30 -17.72
CA LEU A 277 5.47 -11.52 -18.53
C LEU A 277 4.07 -12.08 -18.78
N ARG A 278 3.05 -11.71 -17.99
CA ARG A 278 1.65 -12.04 -18.26
C ARG A 278 1.10 -11.35 -19.52
N GLY A 279 1.77 -10.34 -20.04
CA GLY A 279 1.38 -9.61 -21.24
C GLY A 279 0.08 -8.80 -21.08
N ARG A 280 -0.28 -8.07 -22.15
CA ARG A 280 -1.60 -7.43 -22.25
C ARG A 280 -2.68 -8.48 -22.35
N LYS A 281 -3.84 -8.28 -21.71
CA LYS A 281 -5.02 -9.14 -21.81
C LYS A 281 -5.66 -9.04 -23.21
N GLN A 282 -4.92 -9.32 -24.27
CA GLN A 282 -5.48 -9.48 -25.60
C GLN A 282 -5.73 -10.98 -25.84
N LEU A 283 -6.90 -11.32 -26.38
CA LEU A 283 -7.36 -12.68 -26.65
C LEU A 283 -6.41 -13.48 -27.56
N THR A 284 -5.47 -12.81 -28.22
CA THR A 284 -4.52 -13.37 -29.18
C THR A 284 -3.14 -13.74 -28.62
N ASP A 285 -2.82 -13.35 -27.38
CA ASP A 285 -1.51 -13.64 -26.82
C ASP A 285 -1.40 -15.12 -26.43
N ARG A 286 -0.72 -15.89 -27.27
CA ARG A 286 -0.51 -17.34 -27.08
C ARG A 286 0.58 -17.64 -26.04
N GLU A 287 1.47 -16.70 -25.78
CA GLU A 287 2.62 -16.85 -24.87
C GLU A 287 2.44 -15.92 -23.68
N ARG A 288 1.96 -16.44 -22.58
CA ARG A 288 1.81 -15.74 -21.30
C ARG A 288 2.48 -16.53 -20.20
N TYR A 289 3.06 -15.78 -19.23
CA TYR A 289 3.45 -16.46 -18.00
C TYR A 289 2.27 -17.30 -17.45
N PRO A 290 2.47 -18.58 -17.10
CA PRO A 290 3.76 -19.26 -17.03
C PRO A 290 4.20 -19.99 -18.32
N ARG A 291 3.59 -19.78 -19.49
CA ARG A 291 3.86 -20.51 -20.76
C ARG A 291 4.94 -19.91 -21.66
N ILE A 292 5.71 -18.94 -21.14
CA ILE A 292 6.82 -18.32 -21.86
C ILE A 292 8.16 -18.89 -21.44
#